data_a3614d1299abd5807053471e0c172637
#
_entry.id   a3614d1299abd5807053471e0c172637
#
_cell.length_a   1.000
_cell.length_b   1.000
_cell.length_c   1.000
_cell.angle_alpha   90.00
_cell.angle_beta   90.00
_cell.angle_gamma   90.00
#
_symmetry.space_group_name_H-M   'P 1'
#
loop_
_entity.id
_entity.type
_entity.pdbx_description
1 polymer ?
#
loop_
_entity_poly.entity_id
_entity_poly.type
_entity_poly.pdbx_seq_one_letter_code
_entity_poly.pdbx_strand_id
1 'polypeptide(L)'
;KVLMIEKGRRIEKRACPKRNTKVCVGCKPCSITTGFAGAGAFSDGKLSLSPDVGGNLPEILGYDRTIELLKESDDIYLKFGADEKVYGIDEEEEIASIRKKAIQANLKLIECPIRHLGTEEGYKIYSRLQEHLLNEGVDMIFYTMVKDIIIEDGVAKGVVTDKGETYTADEIVA
;
A
#
# COMPACT_ATOMS: atom_id res chain seq x y z
N LYS A 1 -16.07 -1.90 -15.76
CA LYS A 1 -16.51 -2.14 -14.38
C LYS A 1 -15.37 -2.82 -13.63
N VAL A 2 -15.09 -2.37 -12.38
CA VAL A 2 -14.00 -2.93 -11.56
C VAL A 2 -14.60 -3.75 -10.42
N LEU A 3 -14.02 -4.94 -10.18
CA LEU A 3 -14.30 -5.79 -9.03
C LEU A 3 -13.01 -5.95 -8.22
N MET A 4 -13.06 -5.64 -6.93
CA MET A 4 -12.01 -5.91 -5.96
C MET A 4 -12.41 -7.08 -5.07
N ILE A 5 -11.56 -8.10 -4.99
CA ILE A 5 -11.75 -9.25 -4.09
C ILE A 5 -10.68 -9.18 -2.99
N GLU A 6 -11.12 -9.11 -1.74
CA GLU A 6 -10.23 -8.97 -0.58
C GLU A 6 -10.46 -10.11 0.43
N LYS A 7 -9.38 -10.78 0.78
CA LYS A 7 -9.38 -11.89 1.73
C LYS A 7 -9.83 -11.50 3.14
N GLY A 8 -9.54 -10.26 3.54
CA GLY A 8 -9.87 -9.75 4.85
C GLY A 8 -11.13 -8.90 4.88
N ARG A 9 -11.16 -7.96 5.80
CA ARG A 9 -12.33 -7.13 6.08
C ARG A 9 -12.21 -5.74 5.48
N ARG A 10 -13.34 -5.07 5.34
CA ARG A 10 -13.43 -3.62 5.13
C ARG A 10 -12.67 -2.89 6.23
N ILE A 11 -12.17 -1.70 5.92
CA ILE A 11 -11.30 -0.94 6.83
C ILE A 11 -11.94 -0.74 8.22
N GLU A 12 -13.21 -0.37 8.28
CA GLU A 12 -13.94 -0.11 9.52
C GLU A 12 -14.23 -1.37 10.36
N LYS A 13 -14.09 -2.56 9.78
CA LYS A 13 -14.25 -3.86 10.47
C LYS A 13 -12.93 -4.50 10.87
N ARG A 14 -11.82 -3.85 10.56
CA ARG A 14 -10.47 -4.33 10.89
C ARG A 14 -10.13 -3.95 12.33
N ALA A 15 -10.26 -4.89 13.25
CA ALA A 15 -9.89 -4.71 14.65
C ALA A 15 -9.05 -5.89 15.14
N CYS A 16 -7.96 -5.59 15.86
CA CYS A 16 -7.13 -6.62 16.48
C CYS A 16 -7.55 -6.86 17.92
N PRO A 17 -8.02 -8.06 18.28
CA PRO A 17 -8.42 -8.38 19.67
C PRO A 17 -7.29 -8.17 20.69
N LYS A 18 -6.02 -8.29 20.26
CA LYS A 18 -4.86 -8.07 21.14
C LYS A 18 -4.85 -6.67 21.77
N ARG A 19 -5.45 -5.67 21.14
CA ARG A 19 -5.57 -4.32 21.74
C ARG A 19 -6.25 -4.34 23.10
N ASN A 20 -7.26 -5.22 23.24
CA ASN A 20 -8.04 -5.36 24.48
C ASN A 20 -7.53 -6.50 25.36
N THR A 21 -7.26 -7.67 24.77
CA THR A 21 -6.87 -8.90 25.49
C THR A 21 -5.39 -8.94 25.87
N LYS A 22 -4.55 -8.07 25.30
CA LYS A 22 -3.07 -8.05 25.39
C LYS A 22 -2.40 -9.32 24.83
N VAL A 23 -3.15 -10.32 24.43
CA VAL A 23 -2.66 -11.60 23.88
C VAL A 23 -3.14 -11.76 22.45
N CYS A 24 -2.26 -12.25 21.57
CA CYS A 24 -2.64 -12.58 20.19
C CYS A 24 -3.46 -13.87 20.17
N VAL A 25 -4.68 -13.80 19.61
CA VAL A 25 -5.61 -14.94 19.51
C VAL A 25 -5.49 -15.71 18.21
N GLY A 26 -4.53 -15.38 17.34
CA GLY A 26 -4.27 -16.11 16.10
C GLY A 26 -5.39 -16.02 15.06
N CYS A 27 -6.00 -14.85 14.87
CA CYS A 27 -7.08 -14.65 13.89
C CYS A 27 -6.70 -15.12 12.48
N LYS A 28 -7.65 -15.73 11.79
CA LYS A 28 -7.50 -16.16 10.39
C LYS A 28 -8.68 -15.61 9.56
N PRO A 29 -8.45 -14.65 8.66
CA PRO A 29 -7.19 -13.91 8.41
C PRO A 29 -6.87 -12.92 9.55
N CYS A 30 -5.58 -12.56 9.65
CA CYS A 30 -5.11 -11.59 10.63
C CYS A 30 -5.62 -10.18 10.28
N SER A 31 -6.38 -9.54 11.16
CA SER A 31 -6.97 -8.23 10.90
C SER A 31 -5.95 -7.08 10.77
N ILE A 32 -4.69 -7.27 11.22
CA ILE A 32 -3.65 -6.25 11.06
C ILE A 32 -3.00 -6.31 9.69
N THR A 33 -2.76 -7.53 9.17
CA THR A 33 -2.03 -7.71 7.92
C THR A 33 -2.92 -7.88 6.70
N THR A 34 -4.21 -8.24 6.90
CA THR A 34 -5.13 -8.65 5.85
C THR A 34 -6.43 -7.85 5.95
N GLY A 35 -6.91 -7.38 4.82
CA GLY A 35 -8.09 -6.51 4.68
C GLY A 35 -7.77 -5.29 3.84
N PHE A 36 -8.76 -4.44 3.57
CA PHE A 36 -8.59 -3.24 2.79
C PHE A 36 -7.38 -2.42 3.27
N ALA A 37 -6.54 -1.97 2.36
CA ALA A 37 -5.28 -1.29 2.58
C ALA A 37 -4.16 -2.16 3.23
N GLY A 38 -4.34 -3.48 3.31
CA GLY A 38 -3.29 -4.39 3.75
C GLY A 38 -2.68 -4.06 5.11
N ALA A 39 -1.40 -4.37 5.31
CA ALA A 39 -0.67 -4.04 6.53
C ALA A 39 -0.45 -2.53 6.69
N GLY A 40 -0.49 -1.76 5.61
CA GLY A 40 -0.32 -0.31 5.60
C GLY A 40 -1.31 0.43 6.49
N ALA A 41 -2.55 -0.06 6.59
CA ALA A 41 -3.58 0.53 7.44
C ALA A 41 -3.27 0.54 8.95
N PHE A 42 -2.30 -0.26 9.39
CA PHE A 42 -1.90 -0.38 10.80
C PHE A 42 -0.41 -0.15 11.03
N SER A 43 0.29 0.27 9.98
CA SER A 43 1.69 0.67 10.07
C SER A 43 1.81 2.15 10.43
N ASP A 44 3.04 2.59 10.64
CA ASP A 44 3.40 3.98 10.81
C ASP A 44 3.14 4.83 9.54
N GLY A 45 2.93 4.16 8.40
CA GLY A 45 2.54 4.79 7.16
C GLY A 45 3.60 5.72 6.58
N LYS A 46 4.79 5.19 6.30
CA LYS A 46 5.84 5.94 5.60
C LYS A 46 5.75 5.69 4.10
N LEU A 47 5.44 6.75 3.36
CA LEU A 47 5.48 6.74 1.91
C LEU A 47 6.84 7.26 1.45
N SER A 48 7.66 6.37 0.87
CA SER A 48 8.95 6.72 0.27
C SER A 48 8.75 7.38 -1.07
N LEU A 49 9.33 8.57 -1.25
CA LEU A 49 9.19 9.38 -2.47
C LEU A 49 10.48 9.33 -3.32
N SER A 50 11.25 8.27 -3.21
CA SER A 50 12.50 8.09 -3.94
C SER A 50 12.44 6.83 -4.82
N PRO A 51 12.84 6.90 -6.07
CA PRO A 51 12.96 5.74 -6.95
C PRO A 51 14.11 4.80 -6.55
N ASP A 52 15.03 5.27 -5.69
CA ASP A 52 16.19 4.49 -5.23
C ASP A 52 15.85 3.57 -4.04
N VAL A 53 14.61 3.60 -3.55
CA VAL A 53 14.16 2.83 -2.38
C VAL A 53 12.86 2.10 -2.68
N GLY A 54 12.81 0.81 -2.37
CA GLY A 54 11.56 0.04 -2.43
C GLY A 54 11.42 -0.91 -3.61
N GLY A 55 12.50 -1.23 -4.30
CA GLY A 55 12.51 -2.24 -5.35
C GLY A 55 13.20 -1.78 -6.64
N ASN A 56 12.94 -2.49 -7.73
CA ASN A 56 13.66 -2.33 -9.00
C ASN A 56 12.78 -1.68 -10.09
N LEU A 57 11.79 -0.87 -9.74
CA LEU A 57 10.93 -0.21 -10.72
C LEU A 57 11.70 0.61 -11.77
N PRO A 58 12.79 1.35 -11.43
CA PRO A 58 13.58 2.07 -12.42
C PRO A 58 14.23 1.17 -13.49
N GLU A 59 14.55 -0.08 -13.14
CA GLU A 59 15.11 -1.06 -14.10
C GLU A 59 14.04 -1.54 -15.10
N ILE A 60 12.77 -1.53 -14.72
CA ILE A 60 11.64 -2.00 -15.53
C ILE A 60 11.03 -0.88 -16.36
N LEU A 61 10.81 0.28 -15.76
CA LEU A 61 10.04 1.39 -16.33
C LEU A 61 10.89 2.58 -16.76
N GLY A 62 12.17 2.62 -16.36
CA GLY A 62 13.01 3.80 -16.43
C GLY A 62 12.83 4.74 -15.23
N TYR A 63 13.86 5.56 -14.99
CA TYR A 63 13.93 6.41 -13.80
C TYR A 63 12.85 7.49 -13.81
N ASP A 64 12.69 8.20 -14.92
CA ASP A 64 11.74 9.32 -15.05
C ASP A 64 10.29 8.83 -14.87
N ARG A 65 9.93 7.71 -15.50
CA ARG A 65 8.58 7.15 -15.35
C ARG A 65 8.32 6.69 -13.92
N THR A 66 9.33 6.19 -13.23
CA THR A 66 9.21 5.81 -11.82
C THR A 66 8.93 7.04 -10.95
N ILE A 67 9.62 8.16 -11.18
CA ILE A 67 9.36 9.43 -10.47
C ILE A 67 7.92 9.91 -10.70
N GLU A 68 7.45 9.88 -11.96
CA GLU A 68 6.06 10.27 -12.28
C GLU A 68 5.06 9.44 -11.49
N LEU A 69 5.22 8.11 -11.48
CA LEU A 69 4.31 7.20 -10.77
C LEU A 69 4.36 7.38 -9.23
N LEU A 70 5.54 7.66 -8.68
CA LEU A 70 5.68 8.00 -7.26
C LEU A 70 4.91 9.28 -6.94
N LYS A 71 5.02 10.29 -7.79
CA LYS A 71 4.28 11.54 -7.63
C LYS A 71 2.77 11.31 -7.76
N GLU A 72 2.32 10.59 -8.78
CA GLU A 72 0.90 10.23 -8.94
C GLU A 72 0.36 9.51 -7.69
N SER A 73 1.16 8.59 -7.13
CA SER A 73 0.80 7.88 -5.91
C SER A 73 0.71 8.81 -4.70
N ASP A 74 1.67 9.72 -4.54
CA ASP A 74 1.69 10.73 -3.47
C ASP A 74 0.49 11.69 -3.57
N ASP A 75 0.17 12.15 -4.78
CA ASP A 75 -0.99 13.00 -5.06
C ASP A 75 -2.31 12.32 -4.66
N ILE A 76 -2.41 10.99 -4.82
CA ILE A 76 -3.56 10.24 -4.33
C ILE A 76 -3.66 10.33 -2.80
N TYR A 77 -2.58 10.11 -2.07
CA TYR A 77 -2.58 10.23 -0.61
C TYR A 77 -2.93 11.64 -0.14
N LEU A 78 -2.39 12.67 -0.79
CA LEU A 78 -2.72 14.07 -0.54
C LEU A 78 -4.21 14.35 -0.78
N LYS A 79 -4.77 13.87 -1.89
CA LYS A 79 -6.21 13.98 -2.21
C LYS A 79 -7.10 13.42 -1.10
N PHE A 80 -6.67 12.36 -0.44
CA PHE A 80 -7.41 11.74 0.66
C PHE A 80 -7.02 12.23 2.05
N GLY A 81 -6.21 13.29 2.12
CA GLY A 81 -5.94 14.05 3.35
C GLY A 81 -4.68 13.66 4.09
N ALA A 82 -3.65 13.19 3.36
CA ALA A 82 -2.30 13.10 3.92
C ALA A 82 -1.74 14.50 4.19
N ASP A 83 -0.85 14.61 5.19
CA ASP A 83 -0.14 15.84 5.50
C ASP A 83 0.78 16.24 4.33
N GLU A 84 0.83 17.52 4.00
CA GLU A 84 1.69 18.05 2.93
C GLU A 84 3.19 17.99 3.29
N LYS A 85 3.53 17.82 4.56
CA LYS A 85 4.91 17.79 5.02
C LYS A 85 5.66 16.58 4.47
N VAL A 86 6.82 16.85 3.86
CA VAL A 86 7.80 15.84 3.44
C VAL A 86 9.03 15.97 4.33
N TYR A 87 9.52 14.88 4.84
CA TYR A 87 10.72 14.83 5.67
C TYR A 87 11.95 14.48 4.83
N GLY A 88 13.10 15.02 5.20
CA GLY A 88 14.37 14.74 4.54
C GLY A 88 14.63 15.59 3.31
N ILE A 89 14.01 16.79 3.21
CA ILE A 89 14.23 17.76 2.12
C ILE A 89 14.67 19.14 2.62
N ASP A 90 14.35 19.51 3.85
CA ASP A 90 14.54 20.89 4.35
C ASP A 90 15.83 21.08 5.19
N GLU A 91 16.53 19.98 5.55
CA GLU A 91 17.71 20.03 6.42
C GLU A 91 18.99 19.79 5.61
N GLU A 92 19.26 20.58 4.59
CA GLU A 92 20.37 20.38 3.64
C GLU A 92 21.75 20.29 4.32
N GLU A 93 22.03 21.17 5.31
CA GLU A 93 23.31 21.17 6.03
C GLU A 93 23.50 19.90 6.89
N GLU A 94 22.43 19.44 7.55
CA GLU A 94 22.47 18.23 8.34
C GLU A 94 22.62 17.00 7.46
N ILE A 95 21.88 16.92 6.36
CA ILE A 95 21.98 15.85 5.36
C ILE A 95 23.40 15.79 4.79
N ALA A 96 23.98 16.93 4.43
CA ALA A 96 25.36 17.00 3.94
C ALA A 96 26.38 16.53 4.98
N SER A 97 26.18 16.89 6.25
CA SER A 97 27.00 16.41 7.37
C SER A 97 26.91 14.90 7.54
N ILE A 98 25.70 14.33 7.51
CA ILE A 98 25.47 12.89 7.60
C ILE A 98 26.10 12.18 6.41
N ARG A 99 25.92 12.70 5.20
CA ARG A 99 26.53 12.15 3.96
C ARG A 99 28.05 12.09 4.07
N LYS A 100 28.68 13.16 4.55
CA LYS A 100 30.14 13.20 4.78
C LYS A 100 30.60 12.13 5.77
N LYS A 101 29.90 11.97 6.88
CA LYS A 101 30.21 10.94 7.89
C LYS A 101 30.00 9.53 7.33
N ALA A 102 28.97 9.31 6.52
CA ALA A 102 28.71 8.04 5.87
C ALA A 102 29.87 7.66 4.93
N ILE A 103 30.33 8.60 4.08
CA ILE A 103 31.45 8.38 3.17
C ILE A 103 32.73 8.04 3.95
N GLN A 104 33.01 8.77 5.05
CA GLN A 104 34.18 8.50 5.91
C GLN A 104 34.13 7.11 6.55
N ALA A 105 32.95 6.55 6.75
CA ALA A 105 32.72 5.20 7.27
C ALA A 105 32.57 4.13 6.18
N ASN A 106 32.88 4.43 4.91
CA ASN A 106 32.65 3.57 3.74
C ASN A 106 31.17 3.16 3.56
N LEU A 107 30.24 4.04 3.97
CA LEU A 107 28.81 3.89 3.77
C LEU A 107 28.31 4.87 2.74
N LYS A 108 27.17 4.56 2.12
CA LYS A 108 26.45 5.46 1.21
C LYS A 108 25.13 5.87 1.88
N LEU A 109 24.91 7.18 2.00
CA LEU A 109 23.60 7.70 2.32
C LEU A 109 22.74 7.69 1.05
N ILE A 110 21.58 7.05 1.11
CA ILE A 110 20.55 7.11 0.06
C ILE A 110 19.51 8.13 0.51
N GLU A 111 19.30 9.13 -0.32
CA GLU A 111 18.29 10.15 -0.06
C GLU A 111 16.90 9.56 -0.33
N CYS A 112 16.06 9.59 0.68
CA CYS A 112 14.72 9.08 0.59
C CYS A 112 13.75 10.06 1.26
N PRO A 113 13.25 11.06 0.54
CA PRO A 113 12.17 11.90 1.05
C PRO A 113 10.99 11.03 1.47
N ILE A 114 10.39 11.35 2.60
CA ILE A 114 9.32 10.55 3.20
C ILE A 114 8.12 11.43 3.54
N ARG A 115 6.95 11.02 3.07
CA ARG A 115 5.68 11.49 3.65
C ARG A 115 5.25 10.53 4.74
N HIS A 116 5.02 11.07 5.93
CA HIS A 116 4.60 10.30 7.07
C HIS A 116 3.10 10.41 7.28
N LEU A 117 2.37 9.32 7.06
CA LEU A 117 0.91 9.32 7.20
C LEU A 117 0.46 9.23 8.66
N GLY A 118 1.27 8.56 9.51
CA GLY A 118 0.89 8.24 10.89
C GLY A 118 -0.19 7.16 10.98
N THR A 119 -0.26 6.49 12.12
CA THR A 119 -1.16 5.33 12.27
C THR A 119 -2.65 5.73 12.30
N GLU A 120 -2.98 6.84 12.98
CA GLU A 120 -4.38 7.29 13.10
C GLU A 120 -4.88 7.97 11.84
N GLU A 121 -4.07 8.85 11.26
CA GLU A 121 -4.41 9.53 10.01
C GLU A 121 -4.41 8.56 8.83
N GLY A 122 -3.50 7.60 8.79
CA GLY A 122 -3.50 6.53 7.79
C GLY A 122 -4.84 5.78 7.75
N TYR A 123 -5.41 5.45 8.89
CA TYR A 123 -6.73 4.84 8.94
C TYR A 123 -7.81 5.73 8.31
N LYS A 124 -7.80 7.03 8.58
CA LYS A 124 -8.78 7.98 8.02
C LYS A 124 -8.63 8.13 6.51
N ILE A 125 -7.38 8.22 6.04
CA ILE A 125 -7.05 8.29 4.59
C ILE A 125 -7.60 7.06 3.88
N TYR A 126 -7.30 5.85 4.37
CA TYR A 126 -7.78 4.61 3.77
C TYR A 126 -9.30 4.43 3.87
N SER A 127 -9.93 4.96 4.92
CA SER A 127 -11.39 4.96 5.02
C SER A 127 -12.04 5.82 3.94
N ARG A 128 -11.52 7.04 3.72
CA ARG A 128 -11.98 7.94 2.66
C ARG A 128 -11.73 7.32 1.27
N LEU A 129 -10.58 6.68 1.07
CA LEU A 129 -10.26 6.01 -0.18
C LEU A 129 -11.22 4.86 -0.47
N GLN A 130 -11.52 4.01 0.52
CA GLN A 130 -12.50 2.92 0.36
C GLN A 130 -13.88 3.46 0.01
N GLU A 131 -14.33 4.49 0.72
CA GLU A 131 -15.63 5.12 0.46
C GLU A 131 -15.68 5.75 -0.94
N HIS A 132 -14.62 6.43 -1.35
CA HIS A 132 -14.52 7.00 -2.69
C HIS A 132 -14.65 5.92 -3.77
N LEU A 133 -13.90 4.83 -3.67
CA LEU A 133 -13.96 3.74 -4.63
C LEU A 133 -15.36 3.11 -4.73
N LEU A 134 -16.04 2.94 -3.60
CA LEU A 134 -17.42 2.45 -3.57
C LEU A 134 -18.38 3.42 -4.27
N ASN A 135 -18.22 4.72 -4.04
CA ASN A 135 -19.04 5.77 -4.66
C ASN A 135 -18.79 5.89 -6.19
N GLU A 136 -17.57 5.60 -6.63
CA GLU A 136 -17.20 5.50 -8.06
C GLU A 136 -17.66 4.18 -8.72
N GLY A 137 -18.37 3.33 -7.99
CA GLY A 137 -18.98 2.11 -8.54
C GLY A 137 -18.04 0.91 -8.61
N VAL A 138 -16.96 0.91 -7.85
CA VAL A 138 -16.13 -0.29 -7.66
C VAL A 138 -16.88 -1.29 -6.79
N ASP A 139 -17.14 -2.48 -7.32
CA ASP A 139 -17.66 -3.58 -6.52
C ASP A 139 -16.57 -4.15 -5.62
N MET A 140 -16.85 -4.35 -4.34
CA MET A 140 -15.89 -4.91 -3.41
C MET A 140 -16.46 -6.14 -2.70
N ILE A 141 -15.80 -7.28 -2.83
CA ILE A 141 -16.12 -8.51 -2.11
C ILE A 141 -15.06 -8.73 -1.05
N PHE A 142 -15.49 -8.75 0.20
CA PHE A 142 -14.63 -8.94 1.36
C PHE A 142 -14.78 -10.35 1.95
N TYR A 143 -13.82 -10.76 2.75
CA TYR A 143 -13.80 -12.06 3.40
C TYR A 143 -13.87 -13.23 2.40
N THR A 144 -13.20 -13.02 1.27
CA THR A 144 -13.18 -13.96 0.15
C THR A 144 -11.76 -14.05 -0.38
N MET A 145 -11.19 -15.25 -0.36
CA MET A 145 -9.84 -15.49 -0.84
C MET A 145 -9.88 -15.99 -2.27
N VAL A 146 -9.10 -15.37 -3.14
CA VAL A 146 -8.80 -15.95 -4.46
C VAL A 146 -7.93 -17.18 -4.23
N LYS A 147 -8.38 -18.32 -4.73
CA LYS A 147 -7.71 -19.62 -4.60
C LYS A 147 -6.90 -19.97 -5.84
N ASP A 148 -7.41 -19.56 -7.00
CA ASP A 148 -6.80 -19.91 -8.28
C ASP A 148 -7.07 -18.84 -9.33
N ILE A 149 -6.21 -18.79 -10.36
CA ILE A 149 -6.37 -17.93 -11.53
C ILE A 149 -6.68 -18.83 -12.73
N ILE A 150 -7.75 -18.51 -13.43
CA ILE A 150 -8.13 -19.21 -14.67
C ILE A 150 -7.25 -18.68 -15.78
N ILE A 151 -6.45 -19.56 -16.36
CA ILE A 151 -5.56 -19.25 -17.48
C ILE A 151 -6.03 -20.05 -18.70
N GLU A 152 -6.31 -19.36 -19.80
CA GLU A 152 -6.66 -19.94 -21.09
C GLU A 152 -5.69 -19.39 -22.14
N ASP A 153 -5.06 -20.27 -22.89
CA ASP A 153 -4.07 -19.92 -23.93
C ASP A 153 -2.95 -18.98 -23.42
N GLY A 154 -2.52 -19.14 -22.16
CA GLY A 154 -1.49 -18.33 -21.53
C GLY A 154 -1.97 -16.94 -21.06
N VAL A 155 -3.26 -16.67 -21.10
CA VAL A 155 -3.87 -15.40 -20.69
C VAL A 155 -4.75 -15.62 -19.46
N ALA A 156 -4.61 -14.78 -18.44
CA ALA A 156 -5.49 -14.78 -17.27
C ALA A 156 -6.89 -14.29 -17.69
N LYS A 157 -7.91 -15.12 -17.48
CA LYS A 157 -9.30 -14.89 -17.87
C LYS A 157 -10.26 -14.74 -16.70
N GLY A 158 -9.83 -15.11 -15.51
CA GLY A 158 -10.70 -15.07 -14.34
C GLY A 158 -10.00 -15.58 -13.09
N VAL A 159 -10.76 -15.62 -12.02
CA VAL A 159 -10.32 -16.14 -10.72
C VAL A 159 -11.38 -17.07 -10.13
N VAL A 160 -10.91 -18.02 -9.31
CA VAL A 160 -11.76 -18.90 -8.51
C VAL A 160 -11.55 -18.57 -7.04
N THR A 161 -12.62 -18.41 -6.29
CA THR A 161 -12.57 -18.11 -4.87
C THR A 161 -12.55 -19.39 -4.01
N ASP A 162 -12.20 -19.23 -2.74
CA ASP A 162 -12.29 -20.31 -1.74
C ASP A 162 -13.72 -20.80 -1.47
N LYS A 163 -14.73 -20.03 -1.93
CA LYS A 163 -16.15 -20.40 -1.88
C LYS A 163 -16.63 -21.13 -3.14
N GLY A 164 -15.74 -21.32 -4.13
CA GLY A 164 -16.08 -21.96 -5.41
C GLY A 164 -16.76 -21.02 -6.40
N GLU A 165 -16.81 -19.72 -6.12
CA GLU A 165 -17.34 -18.73 -7.06
C GLU A 165 -16.27 -18.40 -8.11
N THR A 166 -16.70 -18.16 -9.33
CA THR A 166 -15.85 -17.80 -10.46
C THR A 166 -16.20 -16.40 -10.95
N TYR A 167 -15.18 -15.58 -11.16
CA TYR A 167 -15.30 -14.25 -11.74
C TYR A 167 -14.40 -14.13 -12.96
N THR A 168 -14.92 -13.65 -14.06
CA THR A 168 -14.15 -13.43 -15.30
C THR A 168 -13.92 -11.94 -15.53
N ALA A 169 -12.79 -11.60 -16.14
CA ALA A 169 -12.42 -10.23 -16.46
C ALA A 169 -11.49 -10.20 -17.67
N ASP A 170 -11.44 -9.07 -18.35
CA ASP A 170 -10.51 -8.82 -19.45
C ASP A 170 -9.08 -8.60 -18.90
N GLU A 171 -8.97 -7.96 -17.74
CA GLU A 171 -7.71 -7.67 -17.06
C GLU A 171 -7.77 -8.14 -15.60
N ILE A 172 -6.68 -8.73 -15.11
CA ILE A 172 -6.53 -9.19 -13.73
C ILE A 172 -5.24 -8.62 -13.15
N VAL A 173 -5.37 -7.96 -12.00
CA VAL A 173 -4.25 -7.44 -11.21
C VAL A 173 -4.22 -8.19 -9.87
N ALA A 174 -3.07 -8.81 -9.53
CA ALA A 174 -2.88 -9.61 -8.32
C ALA A 174 -1.58 -9.25 -7.58
#